data_3e7ab9ff3f3f88578ff242bdeee13d01
#
_entry.id   3e7ab9ff3f3f88578ff242bdeee13d01
#
_cell.length_a   1.000
_cell.length_b   1.000
_cell.length_c   1.000
_cell.angle_alpha   90.00
_cell.angle_beta   90.00
_cell.angle_gamma   90.00
#
_symmetry.space_group_name_H-M   'P 1'
#
loop_
_entity.id
_entity.type
_entity.pdbx_description
1 polymer ?
#
loop_
_entity_poly.entity_id
_entity_poly.type
_entity_poly.pdbx_seq_one_letter_code
_entity_poly.pdbx_strand_id
1 'polypeptide(L)'
;MTNNTKRVSPLRHRMIEDMTMRKLSTQTQTAYLRVVKNFAGFFGQSPDAASAEDLRRYQLHLVEQGVSSGHLNATITGLKFFFETTLERPELMKRMRHVYEPRKIPVILSLEEVTRLLQSAGGAKYQAALGVAYGAGLRANEVVHLTTGDIDSERMVIRVEQGKGKRDRYAMLSPALLELLRIWWQHARAQRKMLPGGGLFPGQNPVNSMSTRQLSRAFHLARKAAKIDKAVSLHSLRHAFATHLLEHHEDIRIIQVLLGHKKLENTARYSQVAAKLLREVKGPLEYLELSPPV
;
A
#
# COMPACT_ATOMS: atom_id res chain seq x y z
N MET A 1 3.20 23.17 -37.28
CA MET A 1 2.87 22.43 -36.07
C MET A 1 4.13 22.33 -35.21
N THR A 2 4.31 23.24 -34.28
CA THR A 2 5.52 23.33 -33.44
C THR A 2 5.43 22.29 -32.35
N ASN A 3 6.25 21.24 -32.46
CA ASN A 3 6.47 20.24 -31.40
C ASN A 3 7.08 20.96 -30.18
N ASN A 4 6.24 21.30 -29.21
CA ASN A 4 6.65 21.81 -27.91
C ASN A 4 7.12 20.66 -27.03
N THR A 5 8.22 20.01 -27.37
CA THR A 5 8.96 19.12 -26.47
C THR A 5 9.49 19.99 -25.34
N LYS A 6 8.79 20.00 -24.20
CA LYS A 6 9.24 20.64 -22.96
C LYS A 6 10.68 20.19 -22.70
N ARG A 7 11.65 21.09 -22.98
CA ARG A 7 13.07 20.83 -22.69
C ARG A 7 13.20 20.42 -21.22
N VAL A 8 13.60 19.20 -21.03
CA VAL A 8 13.92 18.69 -19.68
C VAL A 8 15.15 19.45 -19.20
N SER A 9 15.07 20.09 -18.02
CA SER A 9 16.23 20.84 -17.50
C SER A 9 17.40 19.88 -17.24
N PRO A 10 18.66 20.33 -17.42
CA PRO A 10 19.85 19.50 -17.18
C PRO A 10 19.84 18.84 -15.77
N LEU A 11 19.45 19.59 -14.75
CA LEU A 11 19.33 19.08 -13.38
C LEU A 11 18.30 17.95 -13.24
N ARG A 12 17.16 18.09 -13.91
CA ARG A 12 16.15 17.02 -13.91
C ARG A 12 16.67 15.77 -14.60
N HIS A 13 17.42 15.92 -15.69
CA HIS A 13 18.00 14.80 -16.41
C HIS A 13 19.01 14.07 -15.55
N ARG A 14 19.96 14.79 -14.96
CA ARG A 14 20.94 14.23 -13.99
C ARG A 14 20.28 13.50 -12.84
N MET A 15 19.24 14.08 -12.23
CA MET A 15 18.50 13.42 -11.13
C MET A 15 17.85 12.12 -11.59
N ILE A 16 17.32 12.04 -12.82
CA ILE A 16 16.75 10.81 -13.39
C ILE A 16 17.84 9.75 -13.57
N GLU A 17 19.00 10.12 -14.09
CA GLU A 17 20.14 9.22 -14.25
C GLU A 17 20.61 8.67 -12.89
N ASP A 18 20.77 9.54 -11.88
CA ASP A 18 21.15 9.15 -10.52
C ASP A 18 20.15 8.16 -9.89
N MET A 19 18.86 8.40 -10.10
CA MET A 19 17.79 7.48 -9.65
C MET A 19 17.81 6.16 -10.41
N THR A 20 18.11 6.19 -11.70
CA THR A 20 18.17 5.00 -12.56
C THR A 20 19.37 4.12 -12.20
N MET A 21 20.55 4.70 -11.98
CA MET A 21 21.72 3.97 -11.48
C MET A 21 21.46 3.26 -10.17
N ARG A 22 20.63 3.84 -9.30
CA ARG A 22 20.21 3.22 -8.02
C ARG A 22 19.01 2.29 -8.16
N LYS A 23 18.55 2.01 -9.38
CA LYS A 23 17.41 1.13 -9.69
C LYS A 23 16.13 1.52 -8.92
N LEU A 24 15.90 2.82 -8.70
CA LEU A 24 14.67 3.31 -8.09
C LEU A 24 13.49 3.07 -9.04
N SER A 25 12.35 2.67 -8.48
CA SER A 25 11.13 2.44 -9.28
C SER A 25 10.67 3.75 -9.94
N THR A 26 10.04 3.64 -11.12
CA THR A 26 9.46 4.79 -11.85
C THR A 26 8.52 5.62 -10.97
N GLN A 27 7.79 4.95 -10.07
CA GLN A 27 6.88 5.62 -9.14
C GLN A 27 7.64 6.47 -8.11
N THR A 28 8.77 5.97 -7.58
CA THR A 28 9.66 6.72 -6.68
C THR A 28 10.30 7.89 -7.41
N GLN A 29 10.79 7.66 -8.64
CA GLN A 29 11.37 8.72 -9.47
C GLN A 29 10.37 9.85 -9.70
N THR A 30 9.15 9.52 -10.10
CA THR A 30 8.06 10.50 -10.31
C THR A 30 7.74 11.28 -9.03
N ALA A 31 7.72 10.60 -7.87
CA ALA A 31 7.47 11.25 -6.59
C ALA A 31 8.59 12.24 -6.22
N TYR A 32 9.85 11.85 -6.37
CA TYR A 32 10.99 12.71 -6.06
C TYR A 32 11.08 13.92 -7.00
N LEU A 33 10.88 13.71 -8.31
CA LEU A 33 10.84 14.82 -9.27
C LEU A 33 9.71 15.82 -8.96
N ARG A 34 8.55 15.33 -8.53
CA ARG A 34 7.45 16.19 -8.10
C ARG A 34 7.81 17.04 -6.89
N VAL A 35 8.49 16.44 -5.90
CA VAL A 35 8.98 17.13 -4.70
C VAL A 35 9.92 18.29 -5.08
N VAL A 36 10.93 18.03 -5.92
CA VAL A 36 11.88 19.07 -6.37
C VAL A 36 11.16 20.14 -7.17
N LYS A 37 10.22 19.78 -8.05
CA LYS A 37 9.41 20.74 -8.81
C LYS A 37 8.59 21.64 -7.87
N ASN A 38 7.96 21.09 -6.84
CA ASN A 38 7.17 21.87 -5.87
C ASN A 38 8.06 22.82 -5.08
N PHE A 39 9.24 22.35 -4.66
CA PHE A 39 10.22 23.22 -4.01
C PHE A 39 10.69 24.37 -4.93
N ALA A 40 11.05 24.08 -6.17
CA ALA A 40 11.42 25.09 -7.15
C ALA A 40 10.31 26.13 -7.39
N GLY A 41 9.05 25.68 -7.40
CA GLY A 41 7.89 26.59 -7.49
C GLY A 41 7.73 27.50 -6.28
N PHE A 42 8.01 27.01 -5.06
CA PHE A 42 8.02 27.82 -3.84
C PHE A 42 9.21 28.80 -3.82
N PHE A 43 10.38 28.32 -4.18
CA PHE A 43 11.62 29.10 -4.15
C PHE A 43 11.67 30.19 -5.24
N GLY A 44 10.97 29.98 -6.35
CA GLY A 44 10.89 30.94 -7.47
C GLY A 44 12.12 30.98 -8.37
N GLN A 45 13.15 30.17 -8.09
CA GLN A 45 14.41 30.10 -8.81
C GLN A 45 14.82 28.65 -9.05
N SER A 46 15.98 28.44 -9.70
CA SER A 46 16.55 27.11 -9.86
C SER A 46 16.92 26.50 -8.52
N PRO A 47 16.50 25.25 -8.20
CA PRO A 47 16.65 24.67 -6.88
C PRO A 47 18.11 24.49 -6.42
N ASP A 48 19.08 24.47 -7.35
CA ASP A 48 20.51 24.38 -7.06
C ASP A 48 21.09 25.67 -6.43
N ALA A 49 20.42 26.81 -6.63
CA ALA A 49 20.79 28.09 -6.03
C ALA A 49 20.33 28.21 -4.54
N ALA A 50 19.56 27.26 -4.04
CA ALA A 50 18.99 27.34 -2.70
C ALA A 50 20.04 27.22 -1.59
N SER A 51 19.80 27.95 -0.50
CA SER A 51 20.54 27.87 0.75
C SER A 51 19.87 26.92 1.75
N ALA A 52 20.57 26.58 2.84
CA ALA A 52 19.99 25.80 3.93
C ALA A 52 18.82 26.53 4.61
N GLU A 53 18.81 27.87 4.58
CA GLU A 53 17.71 28.66 5.16
C GLU A 53 16.47 28.63 4.25
N ASP A 54 16.61 28.60 2.94
CA ASP A 54 15.48 28.46 2.01
C ASP A 54 14.80 27.09 2.18
N LEU A 55 15.55 26.03 2.41
CA LEU A 55 15.02 24.71 2.72
C LEU A 55 14.28 24.69 4.05
N ARG A 56 14.81 25.36 5.09
CA ARG A 56 14.14 25.52 6.39
C ARG A 56 12.81 26.28 6.23
N ARG A 57 12.81 27.38 5.48
CA ARG A 57 11.60 28.17 5.19
C ARG A 57 10.56 27.35 4.42
N TYR A 58 10.99 26.52 3.48
CA TYR A 58 10.08 25.62 2.78
C TYR A 58 9.46 24.57 3.69
N GLN A 59 10.24 23.98 4.61
CA GLN A 59 9.70 23.05 5.60
C GLN A 59 8.67 23.74 6.51
N LEU A 60 8.96 24.96 6.99
CA LEU A 60 8.04 25.74 7.79
C LEU A 60 6.74 26.03 7.03
N HIS A 61 6.85 26.49 5.77
CA HIS A 61 5.72 26.72 4.89
C HIS A 61 4.82 25.48 4.75
N LEU A 62 5.39 24.28 4.56
CA LEU A 62 4.62 23.04 4.47
C LEU A 62 3.89 22.72 5.79
N VAL A 63 4.50 22.99 6.93
CA VAL A 63 3.88 22.82 8.25
C VAL A 63 2.71 23.80 8.43
N GLU A 64 2.88 25.06 8.08
CA GLU A 64 1.84 26.10 8.13
C GLU A 64 0.65 25.77 7.21
N GLN A 65 0.91 25.12 6.06
CA GLN A 65 -0.12 24.61 5.16
C GLN A 65 -0.83 23.35 5.69
N GLY A 66 -0.53 22.87 6.90
CA GLY A 66 -1.15 21.71 7.51
C GLY A 66 -0.81 20.38 6.81
N VAL A 67 0.33 20.31 6.11
CA VAL A 67 0.77 19.08 5.43
C VAL A 67 1.04 17.99 6.45
N SER A 68 0.52 16.77 6.19
CA SER A 68 0.68 15.63 7.11
C SER A 68 2.16 15.25 7.32
N SER A 69 2.51 14.73 8.51
CA SER A 69 3.87 14.29 8.85
C SER A 69 4.44 13.29 7.82
N GLY A 70 3.63 12.34 7.34
CA GLY A 70 4.05 11.38 6.32
C GLY A 70 4.39 12.05 4.98
N HIS A 71 3.60 13.04 4.55
CA HIS A 71 3.89 13.79 3.32
C HIS A 71 5.12 14.69 3.50
N LEU A 72 5.28 15.34 4.66
CA LEU A 72 6.44 16.14 4.99
C LEU A 72 7.73 15.28 4.97
N ASN A 73 7.69 14.11 5.60
CA ASN A 73 8.81 13.16 5.59
C ASN A 73 9.15 12.65 4.19
N ALA A 74 8.15 12.38 3.35
CA ALA A 74 8.36 12.01 1.94
C ALA A 74 9.00 13.16 1.15
N THR A 75 8.60 14.40 1.42
CA THR A 75 9.17 15.61 0.81
C THR A 75 10.63 15.78 1.23
N ILE A 76 10.95 15.68 2.52
CA ILE A 76 12.33 15.74 3.01
C ILE A 76 13.19 14.67 2.36
N THR A 77 12.69 13.43 2.23
CA THR A 77 13.42 12.32 1.59
C THR A 77 13.72 12.61 0.12
N GLY A 78 12.76 13.18 -0.62
CA GLY A 78 12.97 13.54 -2.02
C GLY A 78 13.95 14.70 -2.22
N LEU A 79 13.89 15.72 -1.37
CA LEU A 79 14.87 16.83 -1.36
C LEU A 79 16.25 16.35 -0.94
N LYS A 80 16.32 15.47 0.07
CA LYS A 80 17.58 14.86 0.51
C LYS A 80 18.26 14.12 -0.64
N PHE A 81 17.52 13.33 -1.42
CA PHE A 81 18.07 12.68 -2.60
C PHE A 81 18.63 13.71 -3.60
N PHE A 82 17.90 14.77 -3.89
CA PHE A 82 18.31 15.80 -4.84
C PHE A 82 19.57 16.54 -4.36
N PHE A 83 19.58 17.06 -3.14
CA PHE A 83 20.69 17.86 -2.64
C PHE A 83 21.93 17.00 -2.29
N GLU A 84 21.77 15.86 -1.66
CA GLU A 84 22.90 15.03 -1.23
C GLU A 84 23.47 14.17 -2.39
N THR A 85 22.61 13.68 -3.29
CA THR A 85 23.03 12.75 -4.34
C THR A 85 23.27 13.45 -5.68
N THR A 86 22.31 14.26 -6.13
CA THR A 86 22.39 14.87 -7.45
C THR A 86 23.25 16.13 -7.46
N LEU A 87 23.19 16.94 -6.42
CA LEU A 87 23.99 18.17 -6.29
C LEU A 87 25.28 17.98 -5.46
N GLU A 88 25.39 16.86 -4.73
CA GLU A 88 26.55 16.57 -3.86
C GLU A 88 26.75 17.64 -2.76
N ARG A 89 25.65 18.21 -2.24
CA ARG A 89 25.63 19.27 -1.25
C ARG A 89 24.87 18.84 0.02
N PRO A 90 25.36 17.80 0.77
CA PRO A 90 24.69 17.25 1.94
C PRO A 90 24.57 18.27 3.10
N GLU A 91 25.45 19.26 3.15
CA GLU A 91 25.45 20.32 4.19
C GLU A 91 24.15 21.11 4.22
N LEU A 92 23.47 21.27 3.07
CA LEU A 92 22.22 22.03 2.98
C LEU A 92 21.07 21.32 3.69
N MET A 93 21.12 20.00 3.78
CA MET A 93 20.06 19.19 4.38
C MET A 93 20.18 19.05 5.91
N LYS A 94 21.25 19.55 6.54
CA LYS A 94 21.51 19.42 7.99
C LYS A 94 20.36 19.95 8.86
N ARG A 95 19.64 20.97 8.42
CA ARG A 95 18.54 21.61 9.15
C ARG A 95 17.18 20.98 8.85
N MET A 96 17.01 20.24 7.75
CA MET A 96 15.78 19.52 7.42
C MET A 96 15.78 18.15 8.12
N ARG A 97 14.93 17.97 9.11
CA ARG A 97 14.83 16.71 9.86
C ARG A 97 13.44 16.10 9.68
N HIS A 98 13.40 14.78 9.59
CA HIS A 98 12.14 14.05 9.62
C HIS A 98 11.41 14.36 10.94
N VAL A 99 10.10 14.52 10.83
CA VAL A 99 9.23 14.75 11.99
C VAL A 99 8.67 13.43 12.48
N TYR A 100 8.37 13.37 13.77
CA TYR A 100 7.72 12.20 14.35
C TYR A 100 6.34 12.00 13.72
N GLU A 101 6.08 10.77 13.29
CA GLU A 101 4.79 10.34 12.77
C GLU A 101 4.13 9.40 13.80
N PRO A 102 3.07 9.86 14.49
CA PRO A 102 2.37 9.02 15.46
C PRO A 102 1.76 7.82 14.74
N ARG A 103 2.06 6.62 15.24
CA ARG A 103 1.49 5.37 14.72
C ARG A 103 0.04 5.27 15.17
N LYS A 104 -0.89 5.51 14.27
CA LYS A 104 -2.33 5.32 14.55
C LYS A 104 -2.67 3.83 14.49
N ILE A 105 -3.50 3.39 15.42
CA ILE A 105 -4.12 2.07 15.39
C ILE A 105 -5.00 1.98 14.15
N PRO A 106 -4.86 0.95 13.29
CA PRO A 106 -5.67 0.83 12.08
C PRO A 106 -7.14 0.56 12.42
N VAL A 107 -8.04 1.16 11.64
CA VAL A 107 -9.46 0.85 11.70
C VAL A 107 -9.68 -0.47 10.96
N ILE A 108 -10.27 -1.45 11.66
CA ILE A 108 -10.51 -2.80 11.14
C ILE A 108 -11.97 -2.95 10.73
N LEU A 109 -12.19 -3.59 9.59
CA LEU A 109 -13.52 -4.07 9.15
C LEU A 109 -13.85 -5.37 9.88
N SER A 110 -15.08 -5.52 10.36
CA SER A 110 -15.56 -6.80 10.91
C SER A 110 -15.78 -7.84 9.80
N LEU A 111 -15.96 -9.11 10.16
CA LEU A 111 -16.28 -10.18 9.22
C LEU A 111 -17.55 -9.86 8.40
N GLU A 112 -18.60 -9.36 9.08
CA GLU A 112 -19.86 -8.96 8.44
C GLU A 112 -19.67 -7.78 7.50
N GLU A 113 -18.86 -6.79 7.88
CA GLU A 113 -18.54 -5.64 7.02
C GLU A 113 -17.76 -6.08 5.78
N VAL A 114 -16.79 -6.98 5.90
CA VAL A 114 -16.07 -7.55 4.77
C VAL A 114 -17.02 -8.34 3.87
N THR A 115 -17.89 -9.16 4.43
CA THR A 115 -18.89 -9.93 3.67
C THR A 115 -19.78 -9.00 2.86
N ARG A 116 -20.39 -7.99 3.49
CA ARG A 116 -21.22 -7.00 2.79
C ARG A 116 -20.45 -6.25 1.71
N LEU A 117 -19.19 -5.88 1.98
CA LEU A 117 -18.34 -5.19 1.01
C LEU A 117 -18.08 -6.05 -0.23
N LEU A 118 -17.72 -7.32 -0.06
CA LEU A 118 -17.47 -8.25 -1.17
C LEU A 118 -18.74 -8.52 -1.97
N GLN A 119 -19.88 -8.70 -1.32
CA GLN A 119 -21.18 -8.88 -1.98
C GLN A 119 -21.64 -7.63 -2.73
N SER A 120 -21.27 -6.44 -2.27
CA SER A 120 -21.58 -5.16 -2.91
C SER A 120 -20.59 -4.75 -4.01
N ALA A 121 -19.60 -5.60 -4.31
CA ALA A 121 -18.67 -5.34 -5.39
C ALA A 121 -19.37 -5.33 -6.76
N GLY A 122 -18.99 -4.41 -7.63
CA GLY A 122 -19.60 -4.20 -8.95
C GLY A 122 -19.27 -5.32 -9.96
N GLY A 123 -19.69 -6.55 -9.67
CA GLY A 123 -19.54 -7.75 -10.51
C GLY A 123 -18.37 -8.65 -10.15
N ALA A 124 -18.36 -9.87 -10.73
CA ALA A 124 -17.48 -10.97 -10.38
C ALA A 124 -15.97 -10.60 -10.42
N LYS A 125 -15.55 -9.75 -11.35
CA LYS A 125 -14.16 -9.27 -11.43
C LYS A 125 -13.71 -8.54 -10.18
N TYR A 126 -14.51 -7.57 -9.73
CA TYR A 126 -14.14 -6.77 -8.56
C TYR A 126 -14.33 -7.54 -7.27
N GLN A 127 -15.35 -8.41 -7.20
CA GLN A 127 -15.53 -9.31 -6.08
C GLN A 127 -14.33 -10.23 -5.90
N ALA A 128 -13.86 -10.87 -6.97
CA ALA A 128 -12.66 -11.72 -6.95
C ALA A 128 -11.40 -10.92 -6.60
N ALA A 129 -11.19 -9.72 -7.20
CA ALA A 129 -10.01 -8.89 -6.92
C ALA A 129 -9.96 -8.38 -5.47
N LEU A 130 -11.10 -7.95 -4.92
CA LEU A 130 -11.22 -7.58 -3.52
C LEU A 130 -11.12 -8.80 -2.60
N GLY A 131 -11.66 -9.95 -3.04
CA GLY A 131 -11.50 -11.24 -2.38
C GLY A 131 -10.03 -11.65 -2.24
N VAL A 132 -9.21 -11.46 -3.27
CA VAL A 132 -7.75 -11.69 -3.21
C VAL A 132 -7.08 -10.72 -2.23
N ALA A 133 -7.46 -9.43 -2.25
CA ALA A 133 -6.89 -8.44 -1.35
C ALA A 133 -7.16 -8.77 0.14
N TYR A 134 -8.32 -9.35 0.44
CA TYR A 134 -8.68 -9.82 1.76
C TYR A 134 -8.20 -11.25 2.02
N GLY A 135 -8.61 -12.24 1.23
CA GLY A 135 -8.43 -13.66 1.51
C GLY A 135 -6.98 -14.16 1.41
N ALA A 136 -6.12 -13.45 0.67
CA ALA A 136 -4.68 -13.72 0.59
C ALA A 136 -3.83 -12.57 1.18
N GLY A 137 -4.45 -11.52 1.69
CA GLY A 137 -3.76 -10.38 2.29
C GLY A 137 -2.84 -9.62 1.33
N LEU A 138 -3.11 -9.62 0.02
CA LEU A 138 -2.26 -9.01 -0.99
C LEU A 138 -2.36 -7.48 -0.99
N ARG A 139 -1.26 -6.82 -1.40
CA ARG A 139 -1.27 -5.37 -1.65
C ARG A 139 -1.97 -5.06 -2.98
N ALA A 140 -2.56 -3.87 -3.11
CA ALA A 140 -3.23 -3.45 -4.33
C ALA A 140 -2.39 -3.67 -5.60
N ASN A 141 -1.10 -3.34 -5.53
CA ASN A 141 -0.20 -3.53 -6.66
C ASN A 141 0.07 -5.02 -6.96
N GLU A 142 0.11 -5.86 -5.95
CA GLU A 142 0.27 -7.31 -6.10
C GLU A 142 -0.99 -7.91 -6.76
N VAL A 143 -2.19 -7.52 -6.28
CA VAL A 143 -3.48 -7.99 -6.85
C VAL A 143 -3.60 -7.69 -8.33
N VAL A 144 -3.30 -6.46 -8.76
CA VAL A 144 -3.51 -6.04 -10.15
C VAL A 144 -2.51 -6.63 -11.14
N HIS A 145 -1.37 -7.12 -10.65
CA HIS A 145 -0.34 -7.75 -11.49
C HIS A 145 -0.41 -9.28 -11.50
N LEU A 146 -1.34 -9.89 -10.77
CA LEU A 146 -1.53 -11.34 -10.84
C LEU A 146 -1.89 -11.77 -12.27
N THR A 147 -1.32 -12.88 -12.67
CA THR A 147 -1.66 -13.62 -13.88
C THR A 147 -2.38 -14.94 -13.54
N THR A 148 -2.96 -15.60 -14.50
CA THR A 148 -3.55 -16.93 -14.29
C THR A 148 -2.51 -17.96 -13.87
N GLY A 149 -1.25 -17.83 -14.35
CA GLY A 149 -0.14 -18.70 -14.00
C GLY A 149 0.37 -18.56 -12.56
N ASP A 150 -0.08 -17.51 -11.84
CA ASP A 150 0.27 -17.32 -10.44
C ASP A 150 -0.64 -18.10 -9.48
N ILE A 151 -1.74 -18.66 -9.98
CA ILE A 151 -2.71 -19.40 -9.18
C ILE A 151 -2.39 -20.90 -9.28
N ASP A 152 -1.79 -21.44 -8.23
CA ASP A 152 -1.50 -22.86 -8.10
C ASP A 152 -2.63 -23.53 -7.29
N SER A 153 -3.61 -24.09 -8.00
CA SER A 153 -4.77 -24.74 -7.38
C SER A 153 -4.47 -26.13 -6.83
N GLU A 154 -3.35 -26.77 -7.21
CA GLU A 154 -2.94 -28.06 -6.67
C GLU A 154 -2.27 -27.87 -5.31
N ARG A 155 -1.37 -26.89 -5.21
CA ARG A 155 -0.68 -26.56 -3.96
C ARG A 155 -1.43 -25.60 -3.07
N MET A 156 -2.57 -25.08 -3.54
CA MET A 156 -3.40 -24.10 -2.84
C MET A 156 -2.61 -22.84 -2.41
N VAL A 157 -1.83 -22.28 -3.34
CA VAL A 157 -1.02 -21.07 -3.13
C VAL A 157 -1.14 -20.10 -4.29
N ILE A 158 -0.89 -18.83 -4.00
CA ILE A 158 -0.75 -17.76 -4.99
C ILE A 158 0.72 -17.34 -5.02
N ARG A 159 1.37 -17.40 -6.16
CA ARG A 159 2.71 -16.89 -6.36
C ARG A 159 2.65 -15.37 -6.50
N VAL A 160 3.39 -14.66 -5.68
CA VAL A 160 3.49 -13.20 -5.72
C VAL A 160 4.90 -12.84 -6.16
N GLU A 161 5.05 -12.51 -7.44
CA GLU A 161 6.33 -12.08 -7.99
C GLU A 161 6.65 -10.63 -7.61
N GLN A 162 7.94 -10.36 -7.39
CA GLN A 162 8.48 -9.02 -7.17
C GLN A 162 7.69 -8.15 -6.17
N GLY A 163 7.21 -8.74 -5.09
CA GLY A 163 6.62 -8.01 -3.97
C GLY A 163 7.52 -6.88 -3.48
N LYS A 164 7.08 -6.12 -2.49
CA LYS A 164 7.87 -5.00 -1.92
C LYS A 164 9.30 -5.45 -1.57
N GLY A 165 10.29 -4.95 -2.33
CA GLY A 165 11.71 -5.30 -2.20
C GLY A 165 12.18 -6.40 -3.16
N LYS A 166 11.47 -6.66 -4.27
CA LYS A 166 11.82 -7.61 -5.34
C LYS A 166 12.07 -9.05 -4.86
N ARG A 167 11.30 -9.51 -3.88
CA ARG A 167 11.33 -10.89 -3.41
C ARG A 167 10.00 -11.55 -3.70
N ASP A 168 10.09 -12.73 -4.28
CA ASP A 168 8.95 -13.60 -4.52
C ASP A 168 8.53 -14.24 -3.21
N ARG A 169 7.24 -14.50 -3.08
CA ARG A 169 6.68 -15.26 -1.98
C ARG A 169 5.41 -15.98 -2.41
N TYR A 170 5.02 -16.96 -1.63
CA TYR A 170 3.70 -17.56 -1.72
C TYR A 170 2.73 -16.90 -0.73
N ALA A 171 1.49 -16.72 -1.15
CA ALA A 171 0.37 -16.34 -0.31
C ALA A 171 -0.63 -17.51 -0.28
N MET A 172 -1.48 -17.55 0.74
CA MET A 172 -2.49 -18.60 0.87
C MET A 172 -3.61 -18.47 -0.18
N LEU A 173 -4.09 -19.59 -0.66
CA LEU A 173 -5.27 -19.71 -1.53
C LEU A 173 -6.27 -20.62 -0.82
N SER A 174 -7.26 -20.03 -0.14
CA SER A 174 -8.32 -20.85 0.48
C SER A 174 -9.28 -21.42 -0.57
N PRO A 175 -9.99 -22.54 -0.30
CA PRO A 175 -10.99 -23.08 -1.22
C PRO A 175 -12.06 -22.06 -1.62
N ALA A 176 -12.53 -21.24 -0.69
CA ALA A 176 -13.49 -20.17 -0.95
C ALA A 176 -12.94 -19.09 -1.90
N LEU A 177 -11.66 -18.71 -1.73
CA LEU A 177 -11.01 -17.76 -2.63
C LEU A 177 -10.81 -18.36 -4.04
N LEU A 178 -10.41 -19.62 -4.14
CA LEU A 178 -10.28 -20.32 -5.41
C LEU A 178 -11.61 -20.37 -6.16
N GLU A 179 -12.72 -20.59 -5.46
CA GLU A 179 -14.06 -20.59 -6.07
C GLU A 179 -14.44 -19.21 -6.63
N LEU A 180 -14.20 -18.13 -5.88
CA LEU A 180 -14.39 -16.76 -6.39
C LEU A 180 -13.55 -16.51 -7.67
N LEU A 181 -12.32 -16.99 -7.69
CA LEU A 181 -11.44 -16.85 -8.85
C LEU A 181 -11.93 -17.68 -10.05
N ARG A 182 -12.46 -18.89 -9.82
CA ARG A 182 -13.05 -19.75 -10.86
C ARG A 182 -14.29 -19.12 -11.47
N ILE A 183 -15.21 -18.61 -10.65
CA ILE A 183 -16.41 -17.89 -11.12
C ILE A 183 -16.00 -16.72 -11.99
N TRP A 184 -15.05 -15.89 -11.53
CA TRP A 184 -14.54 -14.78 -12.33
C TRP A 184 -13.89 -15.26 -13.64
N TRP A 185 -13.05 -16.27 -13.59
CA TRP A 185 -12.34 -16.79 -14.76
C TRP A 185 -13.31 -17.32 -15.82
N GLN A 186 -14.32 -18.09 -15.44
CA GLN A 186 -15.37 -18.60 -16.33
C GLN A 186 -16.11 -17.43 -16.99
N HIS A 187 -16.50 -16.43 -16.21
CA HIS A 187 -17.20 -15.25 -16.69
C HIS A 187 -16.37 -14.45 -17.70
N ALA A 188 -15.10 -14.22 -17.37
CA ALA A 188 -14.18 -13.49 -18.23
C ALA A 188 -13.83 -14.24 -19.52
N ARG A 189 -13.73 -15.57 -19.45
CA ARG A 189 -13.51 -16.42 -20.62
C ARG A 189 -14.72 -16.40 -21.57
N ALA A 190 -15.92 -16.51 -21.05
CA ALA A 190 -17.15 -16.42 -21.83
C ALA A 190 -17.25 -15.05 -22.57
N GLN A 191 -16.78 -13.97 -21.96
CA GLN A 191 -16.75 -12.64 -22.56
C GLN A 191 -15.50 -12.37 -23.43
N ARG A 192 -14.63 -13.35 -23.66
CA ARG A 192 -13.35 -13.22 -24.39
C ARG A 192 -12.44 -12.10 -23.87
N LYS A 193 -12.50 -11.83 -22.56
CA LYS A 193 -11.68 -10.81 -21.89
C LYS A 193 -10.37 -11.35 -21.32
N MET A 194 -10.18 -12.67 -21.31
CA MET A 194 -8.95 -13.30 -20.84
C MET A 194 -8.05 -13.58 -22.03
N LEU A 195 -6.86 -12.98 -22.03
CA LEU A 195 -5.82 -13.26 -23.02
C LEU A 195 -4.85 -14.32 -22.49
N PRO A 196 -4.32 -15.21 -23.35
CA PRO A 196 -3.26 -16.12 -22.95
C PRO A 196 -2.08 -15.37 -22.35
N GLY A 197 -1.63 -15.73 -21.15
CA GLY A 197 -0.55 -15.03 -20.43
C GLY A 197 -0.88 -13.63 -19.94
N GLY A 198 -2.12 -13.17 -20.11
CA GLY A 198 -2.58 -11.86 -19.65
C GLY A 198 -2.83 -11.78 -18.15
N GLY A 199 -3.09 -10.55 -17.67
CA GLY A 199 -3.42 -10.32 -16.26
C GLY A 199 -4.70 -11.03 -15.84
N LEU A 200 -4.71 -11.57 -14.62
CA LEU A 200 -5.90 -12.19 -14.01
C LEU A 200 -7.08 -11.20 -13.93
N PHE A 201 -6.79 -9.93 -13.77
CA PHE A 201 -7.78 -8.85 -13.73
C PHE A 201 -7.49 -7.83 -14.84
N PRO A 202 -8.00 -8.05 -16.06
CA PRO A 202 -7.76 -7.13 -17.18
C PRO A 202 -8.40 -5.77 -16.94
N GLY A 203 -7.79 -4.71 -17.49
CA GLY A 203 -8.28 -3.35 -17.50
C GLY A 203 -9.47 -3.15 -18.44
N GLN A 204 -9.68 -1.92 -18.88
CA GLN A 204 -10.63 -1.60 -19.96
C GLN A 204 -10.13 -2.16 -21.31
N ASN A 205 -8.84 -1.99 -21.58
CA ASN A 205 -8.16 -2.70 -22.66
C ASN A 205 -7.64 -4.03 -22.06
N PRO A 206 -8.08 -5.20 -22.57
CA PRO A 206 -7.68 -6.53 -22.05
C PRO A 206 -6.18 -6.80 -22.10
N VAL A 207 -5.43 -6.13 -22.96
CA VAL A 207 -3.96 -6.24 -23.05
C VAL A 207 -3.29 -5.75 -21.77
N ASN A 208 -3.90 -4.78 -21.10
CA ASN A 208 -3.37 -4.21 -19.86
C ASN A 208 -4.09 -4.74 -18.63
N SER A 209 -3.35 -5.00 -17.58
CA SER A 209 -3.94 -5.29 -16.27
C SER A 209 -4.72 -4.08 -15.73
N MET A 210 -5.69 -4.35 -14.88
CA MET A 210 -6.41 -3.32 -14.12
C MET A 210 -5.42 -2.45 -13.31
N SER A 211 -5.62 -1.14 -13.29
CA SER A 211 -4.78 -0.26 -12.48
C SER A 211 -5.17 -0.32 -10.99
N THR A 212 -4.21 -0.04 -10.10
CA THR A 212 -4.48 0.10 -8.66
C THR A 212 -5.52 1.18 -8.36
N ARG A 213 -5.60 2.22 -9.21
CA ARG A 213 -6.62 3.27 -9.11
C ARG A 213 -8.03 2.74 -9.41
N GLN A 214 -8.18 1.86 -10.41
CA GLN A 214 -9.45 1.21 -10.71
C GLN A 214 -9.88 0.29 -9.56
N LEU A 215 -8.97 -0.51 -9.01
CA LEU A 215 -9.26 -1.37 -7.87
C LEU A 215 -9.64 -0.56 -6.62
N SER A 216 -8.94 0.52 -6.33
CA SER A 216 -9.27 1.43 -5.23
C SER A 216 -10.64 2.08 -5.43
N ARG A 217 -10.97 2.51 -6.65
CA ARG A 217 -12.30 3.04 -6.97
C ARG A 217 -13.39 2.01 -6.77
N ALA A 218 -13.17 0.77 -7.20
CA ALA A 218 -14.12 -0.33 -6.99
C ALA A 218 -14.35 -0.59 -5.50
N PHE A 219 -13.28 -0.60 -4.68
CA PHE A 219 -13.39 -0.69 -3.24
C PHE A 219 -14.27 0.42 -2.63
N HIS A 220 -14.04 1.68 -3.02
CA HIS A 220 -14.82 2.80 -2.48
C HIS A 220 -16.31 2.75 -2.89
N LEU A 221 -16.60 2.29 -4.11
CA LEU A 221 -17.97 2.07 -4.56
C LEU A 221 -18.64 0.94 -3.77
N ALA A 222 -17.97 -0.19 -3.61
CA ALA A 222 -18.44 -1.32 -2.81
C ALA A 222 -18.66 -0.93 -1.33
N ARG A 223 -17.74 -0.18 -0.73
CA ARG A 223 -17.87 0.36 0.64
C ARG A 223 -19.12 1.20 0.81
N LYS A 224 -19.37 2.12 -0.15
CA LYS A 224 -20.56 2.98 -0.13
C LYS A 224 -21.86 2.15 -0.28
N ALA A 225 -21.89 1.19 -1.20
CA ALA A 225 -23.03 0.31 -1.42
C ALA A 225 -23.29 -0.60 -0.20
N ALA A 226 -22.24 -1.06 0.47
CA ALA A 226 -22.32 -1.84 1.71
C ALA A 226 -22.68 -1.01 2.96
N LYS A 227 -22.88 0.31 2.82
CA LYS A 227 -23.17 1.25 3.92
C LYS A 227 -22.15 1.16 5.06
N ILE A 228 -20.85 1.17 4.72
CA ILE A 228 -19.75 1.16 5.68
C ILE A 228 -19.23 2.58 5.85
N ASP A 229 -19.48 3.18 7.01
CA ASP A 229 -19.14 4.58 7.30
C ASP A 229 -17.70 4.74 7.82
N LYS A 230 -17.05 3.64 8.23
CA LYS A 230 -15.66 3.66 8.69
C LYS A 230 -14.71 4.29 7.66
N ALA A 231 -13.76 5.10 8.13
CA ALA A 231 -12.72 5.70 7.29
C ALA A 231 -11.65 4.67 6.90
N VAL A 232 -12.00 3.79 5.97
CA VAL A 232 -11.17 2.68 5.50
C VAL A 232 -10.80 2.83 4.03
N SER A 233 -9.70 2.21 3.65
CA SER A 233 -9.18 2.14 2.28
C SER A 233 -9.03 0.70 1.83
N LEU A 234 -8.70 0.48 0.56
CA LEU A 234 -8.39 -0.85 0.03
C LEU A 234 -7.35 -1.59 0.88
N HIS A 235 -6.36 -0.88 1.45
CA HIS A 235 -5.36 -1.49 2.31
C HIS A 235 -5.92 -2.01 3.64
N SER A 236 -7.10 -1.52 4.05
CA SER A 236 -7.80 -2.00 5.25
C SER A 236 -8.28 -3.44 5.12
N LEU A 237 -8.49 -3.97 3.90
CA LEU A 237 -8.77 -5.39 3.68
C LEU A 237 -7.59 -6.27 4.13
N ARG A 238 -6.37 -5.86 3.82
CA ARG A 238 -5.17 -6.55 4.29
C ARG A 238 -4.94 -6.40 5.80
N HIS A 239 -5.37 -5.27 6.38
CA HIS A 239 -5.37 -5.11 7.84
C HIS A 239 -6.38 -6.05 8.49
N ALA A 240 -7.60 -6.13 7.94
CA ALA A 240 -8.63 -7.04 8.41
C ALA A 240 -8.18 -8.51 8.29
N PHE A 241 -7.57 -8.93 7.16
CA PHE A 241 -6.99 -10.26 7.01
C PHE A 241 -6.04 -10.61 8.16
N ALA A 242 -5.07 -9.73 8.43
CA ALA A 242 -4.08 -9.98 9.48
C ALA A 242 -4.70 -10.03 10.89
N THR A 243 -5.66 -9.13 11.17
CA THR A 243 -6.33 -9.06 12.47
C THR A 243 -7.23 -10.28 12.68
N HIS A 244 -8.00 -10.67 11.65
CA HIS A 244 -8.88 -11.84 11.75
C HIS A 244 -8.09 -13.15 11.92
N LEU A 245 -6.94 -13.30 11.24
CA LEU A 245 -6.07 -14.47 11.49
C LEU A 245 -5.57 -14.51 12.95
N LEU A 246 -5.14 -13.36 13.50
CA LEU A 246 -4.76 -13.28 14.91
C LEU A 246 -5.93 -13.62 15.85
N GLU A 247 -7.12 -13.13 15.57
CA GLU A 247 -8.34 -13.43 16.34
C GLU A 247 -8.76 -14.91 16.24
N HIS A 248 -8.26 -15.62 15.21
CA HIS A 248 -8.37 -17.07 15.06
C HIS A 248 -7.14 -17.83 15.56
N HIS A 249 -6.31 -17.18 16.41
CA HIS A 249 -5.15 -17.77 17.09
C HIS A 249 -3.99 -18.20 16.17
N GLU A 250 -3.94 -17.68 14.94
CA GLU A 250 -2.81 -17.93 14.06
C GLU A 250 -1.54 -17.24 14.59
N ASP A 251 -0.40 -17.94 14.51
CA ASP A 251 0.88 -17.42 14.97
C ASP A 251 1.27 -16.15 14.19
N ILE A 252 1.66 -15.10 14.92
CA ILE A 252 2.07 -13.81 14.34
C ILE A 252 3.22 -13.94 13.36
N ARG A 253 4.10 -14.94 13.49
CA ARG A 253 5.21 -15.21 12.59
C ARG A 253 4.71 -15.80 11.28
N ILE A 254 3.68 -16.67 11.33
CA ILE A 254 3.01 -17.18 10.13
C ILE A 254 2.38 -16.01 9.38
N ILE A 255 1.64 -15.15 10.08
CA ILE A 255 1.03 -13.95 9.50
C ILE A 255 2.10 -13.02 8.91
N GLN A 256 3.25 -12.87 9.56
CA GLN A 256 4.38 -12.11 9.02
C GLN A 256 4.85 -12.65 7.67
N VAL A 257 5.00 -13.97 7.55
CA VAL A 257 5.42 -14.64 6.31
C VAL A 257 4.37 -14.46 5.23
N LEU A 258 3.10 -14.76 5.52
CA LEU A 258 1.97 -14.60 4.58
C LEU A 258 1.88 -13.17 4.02
N LEU A 259 2.08 -12.18 4.88
CA LEU A 259 2.08 -10.78 4.48
C LEU A 259 3.37 -10.33 3.78
N GLY A 260 4.46 -11.10 3.86
CA GLY A 260 5.78 -10.70 3.36
C GLY A 260 6.31 -9.44 4.06
N HIS A 261 6.20 -9.38 5.39
CA HIS A 261 6.76 -8.29 6.19
C HIS A 261 8.21 -8.60 6.55
N LYS A 262 9.15 -7.70 6.20
CA LYS A 262 10.57 -7.85 6.54
C LYS A 262 10.84 -7.73 8.05
N LYS A 263 10.02 -6.97 8.78
CA LYS A 263 10.16 -6.72 10.21
C LYS A 263 8.89 -7.18 10.93
N LEU A 264 9.06 -7.88 12.05
CA LEU A 264 7.95 -8.34 12.89
C LEU A 264 7.10 -7.17 13.42
N GLU A 265 7.73 -6.03 13.71
CA GLU A 265 7.03 -4.80 14.15
C GLU A 265 5.87 -4.37 13.23
N ASN A 266 5.98 -4.64 11.92
CA ASN A 266 4.91 -4.34 10.96
C ASN A 266 3.70 -5.26 11.13
N THR A 267 3.88 -6.43 11.73
CA THR A 267 2.81 -7.40 12.00
C THR A 267 2.32 -7.25 13.44
N ALA A 268 3.19 -6.96 14.38
CA ALA A 268 2.88 -6.79 15.81
C ALA A 268 1.79 -5.74 16.08
N ARG A 269 1.68 -4.70 15.23
CA ARG A 269 0.61 -3.70 15.34
C ARG A 269 -0.81 -4.28 15.26
N TYR A 270 -0.99 -5.46 14.67
CA TYR A 270 -2.30 -6.10 14.60
C TYR A 270 -2.72 -6.72 15.93
N SER A 271 -1.76 -7.09 16.79
CA SER A 271 -2.06 -7.54 18.15
C SER A 271 -2.75 -6.46 19.00
N GLN A 272 -2.52 -5.16 18.68
CA GLN A 272 -3.15 -4.04 19.38
C GLN A 272 -4.64 -3.88 19.07
N VAL A 273 -5.13 -4.49 17.98
CA VAL A 273 -6.52 -4.38 17.52
C VAL A 273 -7.26 -5.72 17.51
N ALA A 274 -6.58 -6.83 17.81
CA ALA A 274 -7.18 -8.14 17.93
C ALA A 274 -7.98 -8.24 19.25
N ALA A 275 -9.18 -7.67 19.26
CA ALA A 275 -10.02 -7.53 20.46
C ALA A 275 -10.41 -8.88 21.08
N LYS A 276 -10.54 -9.95 20.27
CA LYS A 276 -10.84 -11.30 20.75
C LYS A 276 -9.73 -11.82 21.65
N LEU A 277 -8.45 -11.67 21.24
CA LEU A 277 -7.31 -12.08 22.04
C LEU A 277 -7.28 -11.37 23.39
N LEU A 278 -7.59 -10.05 23.42
CA LEU A 278 -7.62 -9.28 24.67
C LEU A 278 -8.70 -9.76 25.64
N ARG A 279 -9.85 -10.25 25.13
CA ARG A 279 -10.94 -10.79 25.95
C ARG A 279 -10.65 -12.18 26.50
N GLU A 280 -9.80 -12.94 25.84
CA GLU A 280 -9.44 -14.31 26.22
C GLU A 280 -8.28 -14.36 27.22
N VAL A 281 -7.54 -13.26 27.38
CA VAL A 281 -6.51 -13.15 28.41
C VAL A 281 -7.17 -13.02 29.79
N LYS A 282 -6.95 -14.02 30.65
CA LYS A 282 -7.33 -13.91 32.07
C LYS A 282 -6.44 -12.86 32.75
N GLY A 283 -7.08 -11.86 33.33
CA GLY A 283 -6.37 -10.83 34.08
C GLY A 283 -5.66 -11.40 35.32
N PRO A 284 -4.53 -10.84 35.78
CA PRO A 284 -3.83 -11.31 36.97
C PRO A 284 -4.72 -11.35 38.22
N LEU A 285 -5.76 -10.51 38.32
CA LEU A 285 -6.72 -10.50 39.41
C LEU A 285 -7.56 -11.79 39.48
N GLU A 286 -7.77 -12.48 38.35
CA GLU A 286 -8.54 -13.75 38.33
C GLU A 286 -7.78 -14.92 38.97
N TYR A 287 -6.50 -14.76 39.24
CA TYR A 287 -5.66 -15.74 39.93
C TYR A 287 -5.50 -15.41 41.43
N LEU A 288 -6.10 -14.30 41.89
CA LEU A 288 -6.06 -13.90 43.31
C LEU A 288 -7.36 -14.29 43.98
N GLU A 289 -7.25 -14.96 45.15
CA GLU A 289 -8.36 -15.19 46.07
C GLU A 289 -8.60 -13.91 46.91
N LEU A 290 -9.33 -12.96 46.35
CA LEU A 290 -9.67 -11.73 47.03
C LEU A 290 -10.98 -11.92 47.80
N SER A 291 -10.94 -11.66 49.12
CA SER A 291 -12.16 -11.53 49.90
C SER A 291 -12.95 -10.29 49.45
N PRO A 292 -14.29 -10.34 49.41
CA PRO A 292 -15.10 -9.18 49.06
C PRO A 292 -14.79 -8.01 50.03
N PRO A 293 -14.75 -6.76 49.52
CA PRO A 293 -14.55 -5.61 50.38
C PRO A 293 -15.69 -5.51 51.39
N VAL A 294 -15.32 -5.31 52.67
CA VAL A 294 -16.25 -5.14 53.81
C VAL A 294 -16.99 -3.82 53.69
#